data_5b184b256cbda6c9348745ca3bb7a0a1
#
_entry.id   5b184b256cbda6c9348745ca3bb7a0a1
#
_cell.length_a   1.000
_cell.length_b   1.000
_cell.length_c   1.000
_cell.angle_alpha   90.00
_cell.angle_beta   90.00
_cell.angle_gamma   90.00
#
_symmetry.space_group_name_H-M   'P 1'
#
loop_
_entity.id
_entity.type
_entity.pdbx_description
1 polymer ?
#
loop_
_entity_poly.entity_id
_entity_poly.type
_entity_poly.pdbx_seq_one_letter_code
_entity_poly.pdbx_strand_id
1 'polypeptide(L)'
;MSWRDAEGARTVDVVHLETSLPIALLGFGTSLALIVAIGAQNAYVLRVGLTGVTRVVVPVVVVCAVSDAVLISAGVAGVGALITAVPEVVVVVRLVGAGFLLVYAAFAAVRALRPVGALVPVAAPGGADGRQPVQTVRVSTAVLTALAFTWLNPHTYLDTIVFLGSVANQQPGELRWWFAAGAVVGSLVWFSALGFGSRLLRPVFARPGAWRVLDALIAVVMTVLGLRLLLGA
;
A
#
# COMPACT_ATOMS: atom_id res chain seq x y z
N MET A 1 0.86 39.03 -30.87
CA MET A 1 0.73 37.58 -30.75
C MET A 1 0.11 37.07 -32.02
N SER A 2 0.93 36.51 -32.95
CA SER A 2 0.48 36.20 -34.30
C SER A 2 -0.27 34.85 -34.29
N TRP A 3 -1.16 34.66 -35.27
CA TRP A 3 -1.93 33.42 -35.47
C TRP A 3 -1.03 32.19 -35.60
N ARG A 4 0.16 32.35 -36.14
CA ARG A 4 1.19 31.30 -36.29
C ARG A 4 1.80 30.85 -34.97
N ASP A 5 1.91 31.75 -33.99
CA ASP A 5 2.44 31.42 -32.67
C ASP A 5 1.45 30.56 -31.87
N ALA A 6 0.13 30.77 -32.06
CA ALA A 6 -0.93 29.98 -31.41
C ALA A 6 -1.08 28.58 -32.04
N GLU A 7 -0.78 28.44 -33.32
CA GLU A 7 -0.86 27.16 -34.05
C GLU A 7 0.36 26.28 -33.77
N GLY A 8 1.55 26.90 -33.66
CA GLY A 8 2.79 26.24 -33.25
C GLY A 8 2.72 25.74 -31.80
N ALA A 9 2.14 26.53 -30.89
CA ALA A 9 1.96 26.09 -29.50
C ALA A 9 1.02 24.89 -29.36
N ARG A 10 -0.10 24.89 -30.09
CA ARG A 10 -1.05 23.76 -30.08
C ARG A 10 -0.49 22.48 -30.65
N THR A 11 0.32 22.56 -31.72
CA THR A 11 0.96 21.38 -32.31
C THR A 11 2.02 20.77 -31.40
N VAL A 12 2.79 21.59 -30.68
CA VAL A 12 3.76 21.13 -29.68
C VAL A 12 3.06 20.46 -28.50
N ASP A 13 1.96 21.04 -27.99
CA ASP A 13 1.17 20.48 -26.89
C ASP A 13 0.52 19.13 -27.26
N VAL A 14 0.01 18.99 -28.48
CA VAL A 14 -0.61 17.74 -28.95
C VAL A 14 0.44 16.64 -29.11
N VAL A 15 1.62 16.93 -29.67
CA VAL A 15 2.72 15.96 -29.84
C VAL A 15 3.26 15.53 -28.46
N HIS A 16 3.31 16.44 -27.48
CA HIS A 16 3.69 16.09 -26.10
C HIS A 16 2.66 15.18 -25.43
N LEU A 17 1.36 15.41 -25.63
CA LEU A 17 0.31 14.55 -25.11
C LEU A 17 0.29 13.16 -25.76
N GLU A 18 0.53 13.08 -27.07
CA GLU A 18 0.58 11.79 -27.79
C GLU A 18 1.72 10.88 -27.32
N THR A 19 2.83 11.45 -26.85
CA THR A 19 3.98 10.68 -26.32
C THR A 19 3.89 10.44 -24.83
N SER A 20 3.38 11.36 -24.03
CA SER A 20 3.35 11.27 -22.57
C SER A 20 2.24 10.36 -22.04
N LEU A 21 1.07 10.35 -22.69
CA LEU A 21 -0.06 9.54 -22.25
C LEU A 21 0.21 8.03 -22.26
N PRO A 22 0.78 7.43 -23.34
CA PRO A 22 1.15 6.02 -23.32
C PRO A 22 2.13 5.66 -22.20
N ILE A 23 3.07 6.56 -21.90
CA ILE A 23 4.06 6.35 -20.85
C ILE A 23 3.43 6.47 -19.46
N ALA A 24 2.49 7.40 -19.26
CA ALA A 24 1.71 7.46 -18.03
C ALA A 24 0.84 6.19 -17.85
N LEU A 25 0.20 5.71 -18.91
CA LEU A 25 -0.56 4.45 -18.89
C LEU A 25 0.34 3.23 -18.61
N LEU A 26 1.56 3.22 -19.14
CA LEU A 26 2.55 2.19 -18.81
C LEU A 26 2.89 2.23 -17.31
N GLY A 27 3.15 3.41 -16.75
CA GLY A 27 3.40 3.58 -15.32
C GLY A 27 2.22 3.13 -14.47
N PHE A 28 1.00 3.52 -14.85
CA PHE A 28 -0.24 3.10 -14.21
C PHE A 28 -0.38 1.56 -14.21
N GLY A 29 -0.25 0.92 -15.37
CA GLY A 29 -0.38 -0.53 -15.50
C GLY A 29 0.70 -1.30 -14.76
N THR A 30 1.96 -0.83 -14.82
CA THR A 30 3.09 -1.46 -14.12
C THR A 30 2.91 -1.36 -12.61
N SER A 31 2.51 -0.20 -12.09
CA SER A 31 2.23 -0.01 -10.67
C SER A 31 1.09 -0.92 -10.21
N LEU A 32 -0.02 -0.97 -10.96
CA LEU A 32 -1.13 -1.87 -10.64
C LEU A 32 -0.70 -3.34 -10.62
N ALA A 33 0.08 -3.79 -11.60
CA ALA A 33 0.54 -5.18 -11.66
C ALA A 33 1.35 -5.59 -10.42
N LEU A 34 2.13 -4.67 -9.87
CA LEU A 34 2.91 -4.90 -8.64
C LEU A 34 2.04 -4.83 -7.39
N ILE A 35 1.20 -3.79 -7.26
CA ILE A 35 0.50 -3.50 -6.02
C ILE A 35 -0.72 -4.40 -5.78
N VAL A 36 -1.31 -4.97 -6.84
CA VAL A 36 -2.44 -5.92 -6.76
C VAL A 36 -2.02 -7.23 -6.09
N ALA A 37 -0.74 -7.59 -6.12
CA ALA A 37 -0.24 -8.76 -5.41
C ALA A 37 -0.61 -8.69 -3.92
N ILE A 38 -1.11 -9.81 -3.39
CA ILE A 38 -1.58 -9.89 -2.00
C ILE A 38 -0.37 -9.75 -1.07
N GLY A 39 -0.21 -8.56 -0.50
CA GLY A 39 0.81 -8.24 0.49
C GLY A 39 0.21 -7.87 1.84
N ALA A 40 1.10 -7.64 2.80
CA ALA A 40 0.77 -7.24 4.15
C ALA A 40 -0.09 -5.96 4.19
N GLN A 41 0.31 -4.96 3.42
CA GLN A 41 -0.36 -3.67 3.33
C GLN A 41 -1.78 -3.79 2.75
N ASN A 42 -1.95 -4.55 1.65
CA ASN A 42 -3.25 -4.77 1.01
C ASN A 42 -4.22 -5.48 1.96
N ALA A 43 -3.76 -6.52 2.66
CA ALA A 43 -4.56 -7.23 3.65
C ALA A 43 -5.00 -6.32 4.81
N TYR A 44 -4.12 -5.42 5.23
CA TYR A 44 -4.43 -4.44 6.27
C TYR A 44 -5.45 -3.39 5.78
N VAL A 45 -5.25 -2.80 4.60
CA VAL A 45 -6.18 -1.82 4.01
C VAL A 45 -7.56 -2.43 3.80
N LEU A 46 -7.62 -3.67 3.29
CA LEU A 46 -8.87 -4.44 3.16
C LEU A 46 -9.57 -4.57 4.53
N ARG A 47 -8.84 -4.98 5.56
CA ARG A 47 -9.38 -5.13 6.91
C ARG A 47 -9.96 -3.81 7.44
N VAL A 48 -9.22 -2.71 7.30
CA VAL A 48 -9.68 -1.37 7.71
C VAL A 48 -10.92 -0.96 6.92
N GLY A 49 -10.93 -1.18 5.60
CA GLY A 49 -12.05 -0.86 4.72
C GLY A 49 -13.34 -1.62 5.08
N LEU A 50 -13.22 -2.90 5.47
CA LEU A 50 -14.34 -3.71 5.94
C LEU A 50 -15.03 -3.13 7.19
N THR A 51 -14.33 -2.38 8.04
CA THR A 51 -14.94 -1.67 9.18
C THR A 51 -15.97 -0.65 8.71
N GLY A 52 -15.74 -0.05 7.54
CA GLY A 52 -16.58 0.99 6.92
C GLY A 52 -16.58 2.31 7.65
N VAL A 53 -15.70 2.49 8.60
CA VAL A 53 -15.53 3.75 9.33
C VAL A 53 -14.72 4.71 8.46
N THR A 54 -15.39 5.56 7.69
CA THR A 54 -14.76 6.48 6.72
C THR A 54 -13.66 7.34 7.36
N ARG A 55 -13.85 7.77 8.61
CA ARG A 55 -12.86 8.54 9.38
C ARG A 55 -11.52 7.81 9.55
N VAL A 56 -11.51 6.47 9.48
CA VAL A 56 -10.30 5.65 9.58
C VAL A 56 -9.80 5.25 8.19
N VAL A 57 -10.72 4.90 7.29
CA VAL A 57 -10.40 4.45 5.93
C VAL A 57 -9.69 5.53 5.13
N VAL A 58 -10.22 6.77 5.14
CA VAL A 58 -9.64 7.88 4.37
C VAL A 58 -8.19 8.16 4.75
N PRO A 59 -7.82 8.40 6.03
CA PRO A 59 -6.43 8.63 6.39
C PRO A 59 -5.50 7.45 6.04
N VAL A 60 -5.97 6.22 6.17
CA VAL A 60 -5.17 5.04 5.81
C VAL A 60 -4.91 4.99 4.30
N VAL A 61 -5.94 5.19 3.46
CA VAL A 61 -5.81 5.24 2.00
C VAL A 61 -4.86 6.37 1.58
N VAL A 62 -5.04 7.56 2.15
CA VAL A 62 -4.18 8.72 1.85
C VAL A 62 -2.73 8.46 2.22
N VAL A 63 -2.49 7.93 3.41
CA VAL A 63 -1.11 7.63 3.87
C VAL A 63 -0.45 6.57 2.99
N CYS A 64 -1.16 5.52 2.59
CA CYS A 64 -0.62 4.52 1.67
C CYS A 64 -0.26 5.16 0.32
N ALA A 65 -1.19 5.90 -0.30
CA ALA A 65 -0.98 6.53 -1.59
C ALA A 65 0.14 7.60 -1.57
N VAL A 66 0.20 8.40 -0.51
CA VAL A 66 1.27 9.41 -0.33
C VAL A 66 2.62 8.74 -0.12
N SER A 67 2.68 7.67 0.69
CA SER A 67 3.92 6.91 0.88
C SER A 67 4.43 6.33 -0.43
N ASP A 68 3.55 5.74 -1.23
CA ASP A 68 3.93 5.22 -2.54
C ASP A 68 4.39 6.35 -3.48
N ALA A 69 3.71 7.49 -3.49
CA ALA A 69 4.10 8.64 -4.29
C ALA A 69 5.52 9.12 -3.94
N VAL A 70 5.85 9.17 -2.64
CA VAL A 70 7.20 9.52 -2.17
C VAL A 70 8.23 8.49 -2.64
N LEU A 71 7.94 7.20 -2.45
CA LEU A 71 8.87 6.12 -2.81
C LEU A 71 9.08 6.02 -4.33
N ILE A 72 8.00 6.14 -5.12
CA ILE A 72 8.06 6.16 -6.59
C ILE A 72 8.89 7.36 -7.05
N SER A 73 8.62 8.55 -6.52
CA SER A 73 9.36 9.76 -6.88
C SER A 73 10.86 9.66 -6.53
N ALA A 74 11.17 9.06 -5.37
CA ALA A 74 12.55 8.79 -4.97
C ALA A 74 13.23 7.80 -5.95
N GLY A 75 12.52 6.76 -6.38
CA GLY A 75 13.02 5.81 -7.37
C GLY A 75 13.33 6.47 -8.72
N VAL A 76 12.42 7.31 -9.21
CA VAL A 76 12.60 8.07 -10.46
C VAL A 76 13.74 9.09 -10.36
N ALA A 77 13.94 9.68 -9.19
CA ALA A 77 15.08 10.57 -8.91
C ALA A 77 16.44 9.84 -8.82
N GLY A 78 16.47 8.52 -8.93
CA GLY A 78 17.69 7.72 -8.95
C GLY A 78 18.17 7.20 -7.59
N VAL A 79 17.35 7.31 -6.53
CA VAL A 79 17.71 6.82 -5.19
C VAL A 79 17.89 5.29 -5.17
N GLY A 80 17.33 4.56 -6.13
CA GLY A 80 17.51 3.11 -6.26
C GLY A 80 18.98 2.68 -6.35
N ALA A 81 19.81 3.44 -7.07
CA ALA A 81 21.24 3.19 -7.16
C ALA A 81 21.95 3.39 -5.80
N LEU A 82 21.51 4.35 -5.00
CA LEU A 82 22.07 4.59 -3.67
C LEU A 82 21.71 3.46 -2.69
N ILE A 83 20.47 2.95 -2.74
CA ILE A 83 20.03 1.84 -1.89
C ILE A 83 20.85 0.58 -2.17
N THR A 84 21.13 0.29 -3.44
CA THR A 84 21.95 -0.85 -3.82
C THR A 84 23.42 -0.68 -3.46
N ALA A 85 23.88 0.57 -3.26
CA ALA A 85 25.28 0.85 -2.88
C ALA A 85 25.56 0.71 -1.38
N VAL A 86 24.53 0.56 -0.53
CA VAL A 86 24.67 0.44 0.94
C VAL A 86 23.96 -0.80 1.44
N PRO A 87 24.59 -2.00 1.28
CA PRO A 87 23.96 -3.30 1.61
C PRO A 87 23.53 -3.42 3.07
N GLU A 88 24.23 -2.75 3.99
CA GLU A 88 23.96 -2.82 5.44
C GLU A 88 22.57 -2.24 5.77
N VAL A 89 22.18 -1.15 5.11
CA VAL A 89 20.85 -0.55 5.29
C VAL A 89 19.76 -1.52 4.84
N VAL A 90 19.97 -2.21 3.72
CA VAL A 90 19.02 -3.21 3.22
C VAL A 90 18.89 -4.36 4.21
N VAL A 91 19.97 -4.81 4.82
CA VAL A 91 19.96 -5.89 5.83
C VAL A 91 19.17 -5.44 7.06
N VAL A 92 19.42 -4.24 7.58
CA VAL A 92 18.70 -3.71 8.76
C VAL A 92 17.20 -3.60 8.48
N VAL A 93 16.81 -2.97 7.37
CA VAL A 93 15.41 -2.83 6.99
C VAL A 93 14.74 -4.20 6.81
N ARG A 94 15.46 -5.17 6.22
CA ARG A 94 14.99 -6.53 6.05
C ARG A 94 14.71 -7.23 7.39
N LEU A 95 15.64 -7.17 8.35
CA LEU A 95 15.48 -7.81 9.65
C LEU A 95 14.37 -7.16 10.49
N VAL A 96 14.30 -5.83 10.53
CA VAL A 96 13.25 -5.10 11.23
C VAL A 96 11.89 -5.38 10.60
N GLY A 97 11.81 -5.37 9.26
CA GLY A 97 10.59 -5.70 8.53
C GLY A 97 10.14 -7.14 8.75
N ALA A 98 11.06 -8.10 8.73
CA ALA A 98 10.76 -9.50 9.03
C ALA A 98 10.20 -9.66 10.45
N GLY A 99 10.82 -9.05 11.44
CA GLY A 99 10.34 -9.04 12.82
C GLY A 99 8.93 -8.46 12.93
N PHE A 100 8.67 -7.31 12.31
CA PHE A 100 7.35 -6.70 12.28
C PHE A 100 6.29 -7.61 11.65
N LEU A 101 6.58 -8.20 10.49
CA LEU A 101 5.64 -9.09 9.79
C LEU A 101 5.33 -10.34 10.62
N LEU A 102 6.33 -10.96 11.24
CA LEU A 102 6.15 -12.16 12.07
C LEU A 102 5.34 -11.86 13.34
N VAL A 103 5.59 -10.73 14.00
CA VAL A 103 4.80 -10.28 15.15
C VAL A 103 3.34 -10.05 14.74
N TYR A 104 3.11 -9.40 13.60
CA TYR A 104 1.74 -9.18 13.11
C TYR A 104 1.07 -10.50 12.69
N ALA A 105 1.82 -11.42 12.08
CA ALA A 105 1.36 -12.77 11.76
C ALA A 105 0.88 -13.52 13.01
N ALA A 106 1.66 -13.45 14.10
CA ALA A 106 1.27 -14.05 15.38
C ALA A 106 -0.03 -13.46 15.91
N PHE A 107 -0.20 -12.13 15.89
CA PHE A 107 -1.47 -11.49 16.26
C PHE A 107 -2.64 -11.91 15.36
N ALA A 108 -2.43 -12.03 14.06
CA ALA A 108 -3.46 -12.50 13.12
C ALA A 108 -3.83 -13.96 13.38
N ALA A 109 -2.84 -14.84 13.64
CA ALA A 109 -3.07 -16.23 13.97
C ALA A 109 -3.87 -16.38 15.27
N VAL A 110 -3.51 -15.64 16.32
CA VAL A 110 -4.26 -15.63 17.59
C VAL A 110 -5.70 -15.20 17.38
N ARG A 111 -5.97 -14.19 16.54
CA ARG A 111 -7.33 -13.76 16.20
C ARG A 111 -8.09 -14.84 15.42
N ALA A 112 -7.44 -15.50 14.47
CA ALA A 112 -8.06 -16.58 13.70
C ALA A 112 -8.47 -17.78 14.56
N LEU A 113 -7.70 -18.09 15.59
CA LEU A 113 -7.91 -19.23 16.51
C LEU A 113 -8.92 -18.92 17.63
N ARG A 114 -9.16 -17.66 17.98
CA ARG A 114 -10.08 -17.30 19.06
C ARG A 114 -11.54 -17.53 18.64
N PRO A 115 -12.41 -17.98 19.57
CA PRO A 115 -13.85 -18.03 19.34
C PRO A 115 -14.39 -16.64 18.97
N VAL A 116 -15.41 -16.61 18.10
CA VAL A 116 -15.97 -15.36 17.54
C VAL A 116 -16.51 -14.39 18.59
N GLY A 117 -16.85 -14.86 19.79
CA GLY A 117 -17.26 -14.01 20.91
C GLY A 117 -16.12 -13.28 21.63
N ALA A 118 -14.85 -13.62 21.32
CA ALA A 118 -13.67 -13.01 21.97
C ALA A 118 -13.01 -11.90 21.16
N LEU A 119 -13.60 -11.50 20.02
CA LEU A 119 -13.11 -10.37 19.19
C LEU A 119 -13.60 -9.01 19.72
N VAL A 120 -13.84 -8.91 21.02
CA VAL A 120 -13.89 -7.62 21.69
C VAL A 120 -12.44 -7.15 21.80
N PRO A 121 -12.03 -6.10 21.11
CA PRO A 121 -10.75 -5.48 21.35
C PRO A 121 -10.70 -5.03 22.84
N VAL A 122 -9.56 -5.18 23.48
CA VAL A 122 -9.32 -4.85 24.88
C VAL A 122 -9.89 -3.46 25.20
N ALA A 123 -11.02 -3.42 25.91
CA ALA A 123 -11.55 -2.21 26.48
C ALA A 123 -10.66 -1.81 27.65
N ALA A 124 -10.34 -0.52 27.74
CA ALA A 124 -9.83 0.05 28.99
C ALA A 124 -10.86 -0.21 30.11
N PRO A 125 -10.42 -0.49 31.35
CA PRO A 125 -11.32 -0.80 32.46
C PRO A 125 -12.13 0.44 32.87
N GLY A 126 -13.43 0.35 32.77
CA GLY A 126 -14.35 1.35 33.34
C GLY A 126 -15.57 1.63 32.47
N GLY A 127 -16.68 0.95 32.71
CA GLY A 127 -17.97 1.31 32.16
C GLY A 127 -18.95 0.14 32.13
N ALA A 128 -19.64 -0.06 33.26
CA ALA A 128 -20.80 -0.94 33.36
C ALA A 128 -22.02 -0.23 32.79
N ASP A 129 -22.26 -0.40 31.46
CA ASP A 129 -23.56 -0.18 30.87
C ASP A 129 -23.62 -1.03 29.60
N GLY A 130 -24.63 -1.90 29.48
CA GLY A 130 -24.81 -2.94 28.48
C GLY A 130 -24.95 -2.53 27.01
N ARG A 131 -24.33 -1.44 26.60
CA ARG A 131 -24.10 -1.06 25.20
C ARG A 131 -22.72 -1.56 24.80
N GLN A 132 -22.64 -2.56 23.93
CA GLN A 132 -21.38 -3.00 23.34
C GLN A 132 -20.64 -1.78 22.81
N PRO A 133 -19.43 -1.44 23.30
CA PRO A 133 -18.66 -0.33 22.77
C PRO A 133 -18.29 -0.66 21.33
N VAL A 134 -18.83 0.10 20.38
CA VAL A 134 -18.27 0.18 19.04
C VAL A 134 -16.83 0.62 19.23
N GLN A 135 -15.90 -0.32 19.07
CA GLN A 135 -14.50 0.00 19.23
C GLN A 135 -14.10 1.08 18.26
N THR A 136 -13.86 2.25 18.80
CA THR A 136 -13.24 3.34 18.09
C THR A 136 -11.79 2.97 17.82
N VAL A 137 -11.53 2.32 16.65
CA VAL A 137 -10.17 2.18 16.15
C VAL A 137 -9.59 3.59 16.11
N ARG A 138 -8.60 3.86 16.96
CA ARG A 138 -7.95 5.18 16.96
C ARG A 138 -7.32 5.40 15.59
N VAL A 139 -7.68 6.47 14.93
CA VAL A 139 -7.16 6.83 13.60
C VAL A 139 -5.63 6.83 13.60
N SER A 140 -5.00 7.35 14.66
CA SER A 140 -3.55 7.35 14.82
C SER A 140 -2.93 5.95 14.77
N THR A 141 -3.53 4.99 15.49
CA THR A 141 -3.05 3.60 15.47
C THR A 141 -3.20 2.99 14.07
N ALA A 142 -4.33 3.26 13.39
CA ALA A 142 -4.54 2.73 12.05
C ALA A 142 -3.54 3.31 11.05
N VAL A 143 -3.27 4.60 11.11
CA VAL A 143 -2.30 5.29 10.25
C VAL A 143 -0.88 4.81 10.53
N LEU A 144 -0.46 4.71 11.80
CA LEU A 144 0.88 4.22 12.16
C LEU A 144 1.10 2.77 11.71
N THR A 145 0.07 1.93 11.81
CA THR A 145 0.14 0.56 11.31
C THR A 145 0.27 0.51 9.80
N ALA A 146 -0.46 1.36 9.07
CA ALA A 146 -0.32 1.46 7.61
C ALA A 146 1.07 1.94 7.20
N LEU A 147 1.61 2.97 7.89
CA LEU A 147 2.99 3.43 7.70
C LEU A 147 4.00 2.30 7.95
N ALA A 148 3.82 1.54 9.04
CA ALA A 148 4.71 0.44 9.35
C ALA A 148 4.70 -0.64 8.26
N PHE A 149 3.53 -1.00 7.70
CA PHE A 149 3.43 -1.94 6.59
C PHE A 149 4.06 -1.45 5.29
N THR A 150 4.12 -0.15 5.07
CA THR A 150 4.79 0.43 3.90
C THR A 150 6.30 0.56 4.15
N TRP A 151 6.68 1.25 5.22
CA TRP A 151 8.07 1.68 5.43
C TRP A 151 8.97 0.62 6.10
N LEU A 152 8.41 -0.37 6.78
CA LEU A 152 9.17 -1.51 7.33
C LEU A 152 9.14 -2.72 6.39
N ASN A 153 8.52 -2.62 5.24
CA ASN A 153 8.48 -3.70 4.26
C ASN A 153 9.57 -3.50 3.19
N PRO A 154 10.64 -4.28 3.17
CA PRO A 154 11.69 -4.12 2.17
C PRO A 154 11.24 -4.43 0.75
N HIS A 155 10.21 -5.26 0.54
CA HIS A 155 9.63 -5.46 -0.79
C HIS A 155 9.09 -4.16 -1.37
N THR A 156 8.51 -3.28 -0.55
CA THR A 156 8.02 -1.99 -1.02
C THR A 156 9.14 -1.15 -1.65
N TYR A 157 10.33 -1.17 -1.06
CA TYR A 157 11.49 -0.45 -1.61
C TYR A 157 11.98 -1.07 -2.92
N LEU A 158 12.02 -2.40 -3.00
CA LEU A 158 12.42 -3.11 -4.21
C LEU A 158 11.44 -2.86 -5.35
N ASP A 159 10.15 -2.90 -5.07
CA ASP A 159 9.11 -2.71 -6.08
C ASP A 159 8.99 -1.26 -6.51
N THR A 160 8.98 -0.31 -5.57
CA THR A 160 8.72 1.10 -5.91
C THR A 160 9.98 1.87 -6.25
N ILE A 161 11.05 1.78 -5.44
CA ILE A 161 12.26 2.57 -5.68
C ILE A 161 13.14 1.89 -6.74
N VAL A 162 13.39 0.57 -6.61
CA VAL A 162 14.32 -0.10 -7.51
C VAL A 162 13.63 -0.45 -8.82
N PHE A 163 12.54 -1.21 -8.80
CA PHE A 163 11.90 -1.69 -10.02
C PHE A 163 11.19 -0.58 -10.78
N LEU A 164 10.19 0.09 -10.19
CA LEU A 164 9.49 1.20 -10.87
C LEU A 164 10.45 2.33 -11.23
N GLY A 165 11.40 2.66 -10.36
CA GLY A 165 12.43 3.65 -10.65
C GLY A 165 13.29 3.26 -11.84
N SER A 166 13.68 1.99 -11.97
CA SER A 166 14.47 1.51 -13.12
C SER A 166 13.69 1.57 -14.43
N VAL A 167 12.42 1.17 -14.43
CA VAL A 167 11.55 1.25 -15.61
C VAL A 167 11.30 2.71 -16.02
N ALA A 168 11.06 3.59 -15.05
CA ALA A 168 10.89 5.02 -15.29
C ALA A 168 12.15 5.65 -15.92
N ASN A 169 13.32 5.30 -15.40
CA ASN A 169 14.59 5.86 -15.89
C ASN A 169 15.04 5.32 -17.27
N GLN A 170 14.34 4.31 -17.81
CA GLN A 170 14.49 3.91 -19.22
C GLN A 170 13.72 4.85 -20.17
N GLN A 171 12.82 5.68 -19.63
CA GLN A 171 12.09 6.64 -20.44
C GLN A 171 12.95 7.89 -20.70
N PRO A 172 12.95 8.43 -21.94
CA PRO A 172 13.81 9.55 -22.28
C PRO A 172 13.36 10.85 -21.56
N GLY A 173 14.33 11.57 -21.01
CA GLY A 173 14.16 12.92 -20.45
C GLY A 173 13.06 13.04 -19.40
N GLU A 174 12.14 13.98 -19.63
CA GLU A 174 11.04 14.26 -18.70
C GLU A 174 9.91 13.22 -18.71
N LEU A 175 9.89 12.31 -19.70
CA LEU A 175 8.85 11.28 -19.81
C LEU A 175 8.85 10.31 -18.63
N ARG A 176 9.99 10.15 -17.93
CA ARG A 176 10.07 9.40 -16.66
C ARG A 176 9.12 9.91 -15.60
N TRP A 177 8.86 11.22 -15.56
CA TRP A 177 7.92 11.80 -14.59
C TRP A 177 6.46 11.54 -14.96
N TRP A 178 6.15 11.41 -16.27
CA TRP A 178 4.84 10.95 -16.71
C TRP A 178 4.59 9.49 -16.33
N PHE A 179 5.62 8.64 -16.42
CA PHE A 179 5.55 7.29 -15.88
C PHE A 179 5.28 7.31 -14.38
N ALA A 180 6.01 8.12 -13.62
CA ALA A 180 5.82 8.28 -12.17
C ALA A 180 4.38 8.75 -11.84
N ALA A 181 3.87 9.76 -12.55
CA ALA A 181 2.52 10.26 -12.36
C ALA A 181 1.47 9.14 -12.60
N GLY A 182 1.63 8.39 -13.67
CA GLY A 182 0.77 7.22 -13.93
C GLY A 182 0.84 6.18 -12.83
N ALA A 183 2.04 5.85 -12.35
CA ALA A 183 2.25 4.89 -11.27
C ALA A 183 1.60 5.35 -9.96
N VAL A 184 1.73 6.62 -9.60
CA VAL A 184 1.07 7.23 -8.42
C VAL A 184 -0.45 7.17 -8.54
N VAL A 185 -0.99 7.48 -9.72
CA VAL A 185 -2.44 7.34 -9.98
C VAL A 185 -2.89 5.88 -9.82
N GLY A 186 -2.08 4.92 -10.30
CA GLY A 186 -2.34 3.49 -10.13
C GLY A 186 -2.45 3.09 -8.66
N SER A 187 -1.50 3.52 -7.83
CA SER A 187 -1.51 3.31 -6.38
C SER A 187 -2.74 3.94 -5.72
N LEU A 188 -3.05 5.21 -6.04
CA LEU A 188 -4.22 5.90 -5.51
C LEU A 188 -5.53 5.19 -5.87
N VAL A 189 -5.69 4.78 -7.12
CA VAL A 189 -6.86 4.03 -7.60
C VAL A 189 -6.98 2.70 -6.86
N TRP A 190 -5.88 1.95 -6.73
CA TRP A 190 -5.88 0.67 -6.06
C TRP A 190 -6.27 0.79 -4.59
N PHE A 191 -5.61 1.64 -3.80
CA PHE A 191 -5.93 1.79 -2.38
C PHE A 191 -7.31 2.36 -2.15
N SER A 192 -7.80 3.23 -3.03
CA SER A 192 -9.18 3.72 -2.99
C SER A 192 -10.17 2.59 -3.28
N ALA A 193 -9.92 1.81 -4.32
CA ALA A 193 -10.74 0.64 -4.65
C ALA A 193 -10.75 -0.38 -3.52
N LEU A 194 -9.59 -0.69 -2.94
CA LEU A 194 -9.46 -1.64 -1.85
C LEU A 194 -10.10 -1.12 -0.55
N GLY A 195 -9.83 0.13 -0.17
CA GLY A 195 -10.34 0.74 1.06
C GLY A 195 -11.86 0.95 1.03
N PHE A 196 -12.40 1.48 -0.05
CA PHE A 196 -13.83 1.77 -0.17
C PHE A 196 -14.62 0.61 -0.79
N GLY A 197 -14.04 -0.10 -1.76
CA GLY A 197 -14.66 -1.25 -2.43
C GLY A 197 -14.84 -2.45 -1.51
N SER A 198 -14.00 -2.59 -0.47
CA SER A 198 -14.15 -3.63 0.56
C SER A 198 -15.53 -3.63 1.23
N ARG A 199 -16.27 -2.51 1.19
CA ARG A 199 -17.65 -2.42 1.69
C ARG A 199 -18.59 -3.39 0.96
N LEU A 200 -18.33 -3.69 -0.29
CA LEU A 200 -19.10 -4.64 -1.09
C LEU A 200 -18.97 -6.08 -0.55
N LEU A 201 -17.85 -6.36 0.14
CA LEU A 201 -17.60 -7.66 0.77
C LEU A 201 -18.25 -7.82 2.14
N ARG A 202 -18.87 -6.77 2.69
CA ARG A 202 -19.53 -6.81 4.01
C ARG A 202 -20.55 -7.92 4.17
N PRO A 203 -21.42 -8.22 3.18
CA PRO A 203 -22.36 -9.34 3.31
C PRO A 203 -21.66 -10.68 3.55
N VAL A 204 -20.49 -10.90 2.93
CA VAL A 204 -19.66 -12.08 3.14
C VAL A 204 -19.09 -12.08 4.57
N PHE A 205 -18.62 -10.92 5.03
CA PHE A 205 -18.02 -10.72 6.35
C PHE A 205 -19.05 -10.53 7.48
N ALA A 206 -20.34 -10.54 7.17
CA ALA A 206 -21.40 -10.72 8.18
C ALA A 206 -21.32 -12.10 8.84
N ARG A 207 -20.71 -13.09 8.16
CA ARG A 207 -20.50 -14.43 8.71
C ARG A 207 -19.23 -14.47 9.56
N PRO A 208 -19.30 -14.93 10.81
CA PRO A 208 -18.13 -14.99 11.69
C PRO A 208 -16.95 -15.80 11.12
N GLY A 209 -17.25 -16.84 10.33
CA GLY A 209 -16.21 -17.66 9.69
C GLY A 209 -15.36 -16.89 8.68
N ALA A 210 -15.92 -15.88 7.99
CA ALA A 210 -15.19 -15.10 7.01
C ALA A 210 -14.04 -14.28 7.64
N TRP A 211 -14.24 -13.76 8.84
CA TRP A 211 -13.19 -13.06 9.59
C TRP A 211 -12.04 -13.99 9.99
N ARG A 212 -12.39 -15.24 10.39
CA ARG A 212 -11.36 -16.25 10.70
C ARG A 212 -10.53 -16.59 9.47
N VAL A 213 -11.19 -16.78 8.33
CA VAL A 213 -10.50 -17.07 7.06
C VAL A 213 -9.61 -15.91 6.67
N LEU A 214 -10.07 -14.66 6.79
CA LEU A 214 -9.27 -13.49 6.51
C LEU A 214 -8.05 -13.40 7.44
N ASP A 215 -8.25 -13.55 8.76
CA ASP A 215 -7.14 -13.48 9.73
C ASP A 215 -6.15 -14.65 9.54
N ALA A 216 -6.64 -15.85 9.20
CA ALA A 216 -5.79 -16.98 8.85
C ALA A 216 -4.97 -16.72 7.57
N LEU A 217 -5.60 -16.17 6.53
CA LEU A 217 -4.92 -15.78 5.30
C LEU A 217 -3.85 -14.72 5.57
N ILE A 218 -4.19 -13.69 6.35
CA ILE A 218 -3.22 -12.67 6.77
C ILE A 218 -2.06 -13.32 7.52
N ALA A 219 -2.32 -14.20 8.49
CA ALA A 219 -1.28 -14.88 9.25
C ALA A 219 -0.35 -15.69 8.34
N VAL A 220 -0.88 -16.45 7.40
CA VAL A 220 -0.08 -17.24 6.44
C VAL A 220 0.77 -16.33 5.55
N VAL A 221 0.16 -15.32 4.92
CA VAL A 221 0.88 -14.40 4.03
C VAL A 221 2.00 -13.67 4.77
N MET A 222 1.71 -13.13 5.97
CA MET A 222 2.70 -12.42 6.78
C MET A 222 3.82 -13.34 7.26
N THR A 223 3.49 -14.58 7.62
CA THR A 223 4.52 -15.58 8.01
C THR A 223 5.43 -15.90 6.83
N VAL A 224 4.85 -16.20 5.67
CA VAL A 224 5.62 -16.52 4.47
C VAL A 224 6.54 -15.36 4.07
N LEU A 225 6.00 -14.13 4.03
CA LEU A 225 6.80 -12.95 3.71
C LEU A 225 7.87 -12.67 4.77
N GLY A 226 7.53 -12.76 6.06
CA GLY A 226 8.48 -12.56 7.15
C GLY A 226 9.61 -13.58 7.14
N LEU A 227 9.31 -14.87 6.89
CA LEU A 227 10.33 -15.92 6.78
C LEU A 227 11.20 -15.74 5.53
N ARG A 228 10.61 -15.40 4.37
CA ARG A 228 11.40 -15.08 3.17
C ARG A 228 12.39 -13.94 3.44
N LEU A 229 11.96 -12.90 4.12
CA LEU A 229 12.84 -11.78 4.49
C LEU A 229 13.94 -12.21 5.45
N LEU A 230 13.67 -13.09 6.42
CA LEU A 230 14.70 -13.62 7.31
C LEU A 230 15.74 -14.46 6.57
N LEU A 231 15.29 -15.33 5.68
CA LEU A 231 16.14 -16.25 4.94
C LEU A 231 16.88 -15.59 3.78
N GLY A 232 16.51 -14.37 3.41
CA GLY A 232 17.11 -13.65 2.28
C GLY A 232 16.70 -14.20 0.92
N ALA A 233 15.51 -14.83 0.86
CA ALA A 233 14.98 -15.48 -0.33
C ALA A 233 13.88 -14.64 -1.00
#